data_0a52bda233025a5967b872721ab2e979
#
_entry.id   0a52bda233025a5967b872721ab2e979
#
_cell.length_a   1.000
_cell.length_b   1.000
_cell.length_c   1.000
_cell.angle_alpha   90.00
_cell.angle_beta   90.00
_cell.angle_gamma   90.00
#
_symmetry.space_group_name_H-M   'P 1'
#
loop_
_entity.id
_entity.type
_entity.pdbx_description
1 polymer ?
#
loop_
_entity_poly.entity_id
_entity_poly.type
_entity_poly.pdbx_seq_one_letter_code
_entity_poly.pdbx_strand_id
1 'polypeptide(L)'
;LMASGHSYDSDEGRAICGAITAIMTGVAYSTSAEMAEELGAFPRYDENRDEMLRVIANHRLAAHGEQVGYEGLSILPVPLDHANCPQDDLAKAAVKAWDNAYELGQKHGYRNAQTSVIAPTGTIGLVMDCDTTGIEPDFALVKFKKLAGGGYFKIINRTVPLALSGLGYGEEQVEDIVGYAVGYGTLKDAPGVNHKDLQAKGFTGDAIEALEGAL
;
A
#
# COMPACT_ATOMS: atom_id res chain seq x y z
N LEU A 1 4.69 -0.67 -3.00
CA LEU A 1 6.14 -0.47 -2.80
C LEU A 1 6.87 -1.79 -2.66
N MET A 2 6.43 -2.67 -1.75
CA MET A 2 7.07 -3.97 -1.53
C MET A 2 7.06 -4.83 -2.80
N ALA A 3 5.92 -4.95 -3.49
CA ALA A 3 5.82 -5.72 -4.72
C ALA A 3 6.73 -5.23 -5.85
N SER A 4 7.04 -3.94 -5.89
CA SER A 4 7.96 -3.34 -6.87
C SER A 4 9.43 -3.35 -6.43
N GLY A 5 9.74 -3.91 -5.26
CA GLY A 5 11.10 -4.00 -4.73
C GLY A 5 11.68 -2.68 -4.21
N HIS A 6 10.86 -1.64 -4.05
CA HIS A 6 11.32 -0.37 -3.46
C HIS A 6 11.32 -0.44 -1.93
N SER A 7 12.39 0.03 -1.32
CA SER A 7 12.44 0.17 0.13
C SER A 7 11.38 1.15 0.60
N TYR A 8 10.67 0.80 1.67
CA TYR A 8 9.67 1.68 2.27
C TYR A 8 10.28 3.01 2.75
N ASP A 9 11.50 2.97 3.27
CA ASP A 9 12.26 4.15 3.68
C ASP A 9 13.32 4.51 2.62
N SER A 10 12.85 4.90 1.44
CA SER A 10 13.69 5.45 0.37
C SER A 10 13.03 6.67 -0.26
N ASP A 11 13.81 7.51 -0.93
CA ASP A 11 13.30 8.68 -1.63
C ASP A 11 12.38 8.27 -2.77
N GLU A 12 12.73 7.21 -3.50
CA GLU A 12 11.91 6.63 -4.57
C GLU A 12 10.58 6.09 -4.02
N GLY A 13 10.61 5.35 -2.90
CA GLY A 13 9.40 4.81 -2.26
C GLY A 13 8.45 5.94 -1.82
N ARG A 14 8.98 6.99 -1.21
CA ARG A 14 8.21 8.18 -0.83
C ARG A 14 7.64 8.92 -2.04
N ALA A 15 8.42 9.07 -3.11
CA ALA A 15 7.98 9.72 -4.33
C ALA A 15 6.86 8.94 -5.03
N ILE A 16 6.97 7.61 -5.15
CA ILE A 16 5.90 6.74 -5.68
C ILE A 16 4.63 6.86 -4.85
N CYS A 17 4.75 6.77 -3.52
CA CYS A 17 3.62 6.87 -2.60
C CYS A 17 2.93 8.24 -2.72
N GLY A 18 3.71 9.31 -2.81
CA GLY A 18 3.23 10.66 -3.04
C GLY A 18 2.48 10.80 -4.38
N ALA A 19 3.05 10.27 -5.46
CA ALA A 19 2.44 10.32 -6.79
C ALA A 19 1.12 9.55 -6.85
N ILE A 20 1.06 8.33 -6.31
CA ILE A 20 -0.17 7.52 -6.25
C ILE A 20 -1.26 8.25 -5.45
N THR A 21 -0.91 8.80 -4.29
CA THR A 21 -1.86 9.53 -3.43
C THR A 21 -2.35 10.81 -4.13
N ALA A 22 -1.46 11.54 -4.81
CA ALA A 22 -1.82 12.73 -5.56
C ALA A 22 -2.76 12.41 -6.73
N ILE A 23 -2.49 11.34 -7.50
CA ILE A 23 -3.38 10.88 -8.58
C ILE A 23 -4.75 10.53 -8.01
N MET A 24 -4.81 9.69 -6.99
CA MET A 24 -6.06 9.21 -6.41
C MET A 24 -6.94 10.38 -5.94
N THR A 25 -6.37 11.31 -5.19
CA THR A 25 -7.12 12.45 -4.64
C THR A 25 -7.43 13.49 -5.71
N GLY A 26 -6.49 13.78 -6.61
CA GLY A 26 -6.71 14.72 -7.72
C GLY A 26 -7.81 14.26 -8.67
N VAL A 27 -7.82 12.97 -9.04
CA VAL A 27 -8.90 12.38 -9.85
C VAL A 27 -10.23 12.43 -9.11
N ALA A 28 -10.25 12.12 -7.81
CA ALA A 28 -11.47 12.19 -7.01
C ALA A 28 -12.06 13.61 -6.98
N TYR A 29 -11.24 14.64 -6.85
CA TYR A 29 -11.73 16.03 -6.91
C TYR A 29 -12.11 16.46 -8.34
N SER A 30 -11.41 16.01 -9.38
CA SER A 30 -11.83 16.23 -10.78
C SER A 30 -13.22 15.66 -11.01
N THR A 31 -13.44 14.40 -10.63
CA THR A 31 -14.76 13.75 -10.75
C THR A 31 -15.83 14.45 -9.90
N SER A 32 -15.46 14.92 -8.69
CA SER A 32 -16.38 15.72 -7.87
C SER A 32 -16.79 17.03 -8.54
N ALA A 33 -15.90 17.65 -9.31
CA ALA A 33 -16.22 18.86 -10.08
C ALA A 33 -17.09 18.53 -11.32
N GLU A 34 -16.82 17.43 -12.02
CA GLU A 34 -17.68 16.93 -13.10
C GLU A 34 -19.08 16.61 -12.60
N MET A 35 -19.20 15.97 -11.43
CA MET A 35 -20.50 15.73 -10.78
C MET A 35 -21.20 17.05 -10.39
N ALA A 36 -20.44 18.08 -10.01
CA ALA A 36 -21.02 19.38 -9.68
C ALA A 36 -21.57 20.10 -10.91
N GLU A 37 -20.99 19.90 -12.10
CA GLU A 37 -21.53 20.41 -13.36
C GLU A 37 -22.96 19.90 -13.60
N GLU A 38 -23.22 18.62 -13.34
CA GLU A 38 -24.51 17.96 -13.58
C GLU A 38 -25.52 18.16 -12.43
N LEU A 39 -25.04 18.08 -11.18
CA LEU A 39 -25.89 17.96 -9.99
C LEU A 39 -25.85 19.20 -9.08
N GLY A 40 -25.04 20.21 -9.43
CA GLY A 40 -24.72 21.34 -8.59
C GLY A 40 -23.67 21.03 -7.52
N ALA A 41 -22.99 22.06 -7.03
CA ALA A 41 -22.01 21.96 -5.98
C ALA A 41 -22.62 21.54 -4.63
N PHE A 42 -21.79 21.19 -3.65
CA PHE A 42 -22.28 20.82 -2.31
C PHE A 42 -22.97 22.03 -1.63
N PRO A 43 -23.91 21.76 -0.69
CA PRO A 43 -24.60 22.83 0.04
C PRO A 43 -23.63 23.81 0.69
N ARG A 44 -23.88 25.11 0.53
CA ARG A 44 -23.03 26.21 1.01
C ARG A 44 -21.64 26.32 0.34
N TYR A 45 -21.48 25.72 -0.85
CA TYR A 45 -20.23 25.87 -1.61
C TYR A 45 -19.91 27.35 -1.89
N ASP A 46 -20.90 28.14 -2.31
CA ASP A 46 -20.72 29.54 -2.67
C ASP A 46 -20.12 30.38 -1.53
N GLU A 47 -20.52 30.09 -0.29
CA GLU A 47 -19.99 30.74 0.91
C GLU A 47 -18.53 30.33 1.21
N ASN A 48 -18.11 29.16 0.74
CA ASN A 48 -16.81 28.57 1.03
C ASN A 48 -15.93 28.42 -0.21
N ARG A 49 -16.33 29.00 -1.34
CA ARG A 49 -15.69 28.83 -2.64
C ARG A 49 -14.21 29.18 -2.63
N ASP A 50 -13.88 30.34 -2.12
CA ASP A 50 -12.50 30.85 -2.14
C ASP A 50 -11.59 29.99 -1.24
N GLU A 51 -12.08 29.57 -0.08
CA GLU A 51 -11.36 28.67 0.83
C GLU A 51 -11.14 27.29 0.19
N MET A 52 -12.18 26.76 -0.45
CA MET A 52 -12.08 25.46 -1.13
C MET A 52 -11.08 25.52 -2.29
N LEU A 53 -11.16 26.53 -3.14
CA LEU A 53 -10.22 26.70 -4.26
C LEU A 53 -8.79 26.94 -3.78
N ARG A 54 -8.60 27.66 -2.66
CA ARG A 54 -7.27 27.81 -2.05
C ARG A 54 -6.68 26.47 -1.61
N VAL A 55 -7.48 25.60 -0.98
CA VAL A 55 -7.03 24.25 -0.59
C VAL A 55 -6.61 23.45 -1.83
N ILE A 56 -7.43 23.44 -2.86
CA ILE A 56 -7.12 22.71 -4.11
C ILE A 56 -5.88 23.29 -4.80
N ALA A 57 -5.74 24.64 -4.83
CA ALA A 57 -4.55 25.30 -5.38
C ALA A 57 -3.27 24.90 -4.63
N ASN A 58 -3.31 24.81 -3.30
CA ASN A 58 -2.18 24.36 -2.51
C ASN A 58 -1.80 22.89 -2.84
N HIS A 59 -2.76 22.01 -2.96
CA HIS A 59 -2.50 20.62 -3.40
C HIS A 59 -1.93 20.56 -4.82
N ARG A 60 -2.45 21.39 -5.73
CA ARG A 60 -1.94 21.53 -7.09
C ARG A 60 -0.47 21.95 -7.09
N LEU A 61 -0.10 22.99 -6.32
CA LEU A 61 1.30 23.42 -6.17
C LEU A 61 2.18 22.30 -5.64
N ALA A 62 1.72 21.55 -4.65
CA ALA A 62 2.44 20.40 -4.11
C ALA A 62 2.63 19.29 -5.15
N ALA A 63 1.62 19.01 -5.98
CA ALA A 63 1.73 18.04 -7.07
C ALA A 63 2.71 18.47 -8.17
N HIS A 64 2.83 19.78 -8.41
CA HIS A 64 3.82 20.36 -9.32
C HIS A 64 5.27 20.37 -8.76
N GLY A 65 5.46 20.01 -7.49
CA GLY A 65 6.78 20.02 -6.84
C GLY A 65 7.21 21.40 -6.33
N GLU A 66 6.30 22.36 -6.28
CA GLU A 66 6.60 23.74 -5.87
C GLU A 66 6.95 23.83 -4.38
N GLN A 67 7.97 24.59 -4.04
CA GLN A 67 8.43 24.80 -2.66
C GLN A 67 7.81 26.02 -2.00
N VAL A 68 7.19 26.89 -2.80
CA VAL A 68 6.65 28.20 -2.38
C VAL A 68 5.30 28.47 -3.03
N GLY A 69 4.65 29.57 -2.64
CA GLY A 69 3.38 29.98 -3.23
C GLY A 69 2.15 29.45 -2.50
N TYR A 70 2.32 28.69 -1.43
CA TYR A 70 1.22 28.18 -0.61
C TYR A 70 0.56 29.30 0.18
N GLU A 71 -0.76 29.27 0.25
CA GLU A 71 -1.56 30.27 0.95
C GLU A 71 -2.27 29.70 2.18
N GLY A 72 -2.26 30.47 3.26
CA GLY A 72 -3.01 30.18 4.48
C GLY A 72 -2.51 28.97 5.29
N LEU A 73 -1.27 28.53 5.07
CA LEU A 73 -0.68 27.39 5.77
C LEU A 73 0.36 27.86 6.80
N SER A 74 0.26 27.36 8.02
CA SER A 74 1.28 27.54 9.07
C SER A 74 2.42 26.52 8.95
N ILE A 75 2.15 25.38 8.35
CA ILE A 75 3.12 24.32 8.07
C ILE A 75 3.04 24.04 6.57
N LEU A 76 4.19 24.16 5.90
CA LEU A 76 4.26 23.90 4.46
C LEU A 76 4.23 22.38 4.20
N PRO A 77 3.57 21.93 3.13
CA PRO A 77 3.62 20.53 2.72
C PRO A 77 5.01 20.16 2.19
N VAL A 78 5.30 18.87 2.21
CA VAL A 78 6.39 18.31 1.41
C VAL A 78 5.83 18.09 0.00
N PRO A 79 6.32 18.79 -1.02
CA PRO A 79 5.81 18.62 -2.38
C PRO A 79 6.23 17.30 -2.99
N LEU A 80 5.57 16.92 -4.10
CA LEU A 80 5.92 15.71 -4.85
C LEU A 80 7.36 15.81 -5.36
N ASP A 81 8.15 14.78 -5.05
CA ASP A 81 9.52 14.66 -5.50
C ASP A 81 9.58 14.04 -6.91
N HIS A 82 9.59 14.90 -7.91
CA HIS A 82 9.66 14.48 -9.30
C HIS A 82 11.02 13.85 -9.66
N ALA A 83 12.10 14.29 -8.99
CA ALA A 83 13.46 13.85 -9.32
C ALA A 83 13.70 12.39 -8.89
N ASN A 84 13.11 11.98 -7.77
CA ASN A 84 13.23 10.64 -7.24
C ASN A 84 12.03 9.72 -7.60
N CYS A 85 11.05 10.20 -8.36
CA CYS A 85 9.98 9.36 -8.87
C CYS A 85 10.49 8.52 -10.04
N PRO A 86 10.64 7.18 -9.90
CA PRO A 86 11.27 6.36 -10.92
C PRO A 86 10.41 6.17 -12.17
N GLN A 87 9.17 6.63 -12.14
CA GLN A 87 8.19 6.53 -13.24
C GLN A 87 7.66 7.93 -13.54
N ASP A 88 8.22 8.55 -14.58
CA ASP A 88 7.87 9.90 -15.05
C ASP A 88 6.37 10.07 -15.34
N ASP A 89 5.71 9.05 -15.84
CA ASP A 89 4.30 9.07 -16.17
C ASP A 89 3.39 9.14 -14.94
N LEU A 90 3.79 8.56 -13.79
CA LEU A 90 3.08 8.74 -12.52
C LEU A 90 3.13 10.20 -12.06
N ALA A 91 4.31 10.81 -12.06
CA ALA A 91 4.45 12.21 -11.66
C ALA A 91 3.64 13.14 -12.58
N LYS A 92 3.69 12.91 -13.91
CA LYS A 92 2.89 13.66 -14.90
C LYS A 92 1.39 13.46 -14.70
N ALA A 93 0.96 12.23 -14.39
CA ALA A 93 -0.45 11.94 -14.11
C ALA A 93 -0.93 12.65 -12.83
N ALA A 94 -0.10 12.73 -11.80
CA ALA A 94 -0.38 13.47 -10.57
C ALA A 94 -0.61 14.96 -10.84
N VAL A 95 0.29 15.58 -11.59
CA VAL A 95 0.16 16.98 -12.02
C VAL A 95 -1.14 17.20 -12.78
N LYS A 96 -1.39 16.38 -13.82
CA LYS A 96 -2.59 16.48 -14.65
C LYS A 96 -3.88 16.33 -13.84
N ALA A 97 -3.90 15.41 -12.88
CA ALA A 97 -5.07 15.19 -12.03
C ALA A 97 -5.42 16.44 -11.21
N TRP A 98 -4.43 17.10 -10.64
CA TRP A 98 -4.65 18.31 -9.86
C TRP A 98 -4.91 19.55 -10.72
N ASP A 99 -4.31 19.67 -11.92
CA ASP A 99 -4.66 20.71 -12.88
C ASP A 99 -6.13 20.60 -13.28
N ASN A 100 -6.60 19.41 -13.64
CA ASN A 100 -7.99 19.16 -13.97
C ASN A 100 -8.92 19.48 -12.78
N ALA A 101 -8.55 19.02 -11.57
CA ALA A 101 -9.34 19.28 -10.36
C ALA A 101 -9.52 20.78 -10.12
N TYR A 102 -8.45 21.56 -10.28
CA TYR A 102 -8.49 23.01 -10.09
C TYR A 102 -9.30 23.70 -11.20
N GLU A 103 -9.03 23.40 -12.47
CA GLU A 103 -9.71 24.02 -13.62
C GLU A 103 -11.21 23.73 -13.64
N LEU A 104 -11.61 22.50 -13.42
CA LEU A 104 -13.03 22.12 -13.36
C LEU A 104 -13.70 22.70 -12.12
N GLY A 105 -13.02 22.69 -10.97
CA GLY A 105 -13.53 23.29 -9.74
C GLY A 105 -13.76 24.79 -9.79
N GLN A 106 -12.91 25.52 -10.54
CA GLN A 106 -13.13 26.94 -10.80
C GLN A 106 -14.42 27.21 -11.59
N LYS A 107 -14.79 26.31 -12.51
CA LYS A 107 -15.96 26.45 -13.38
C LYS A 107 -17.26 26.00 -12.71
N HIS A 108 -17.23 24.84 -12.05
CA HIS A 108 -18.42 24.12 -11.62
C HIS A 108 -18.55 23.98 -10.10
N GLY A 109 -17.49 24.32 -9.35
CA GLY A 109 -17.39 23.99 -7.93
C GLY A 109 -17.13 22.51 -7.72
N TYR A 110 -17.44 22.00 -6.53
CA TYR A 110 -17.28 20.57 -6.19
C TYR A 110 -18.56 20.01 -5.60
N ARG A 111 -18.93 18.78 -5.99
CA ARG A 111 -20.08 18.07 -5.43
C ARG A 111 -19.83 17.64 -4.00
N ASN A 112 -18.57 17.39 -3.64
CA ASN A 112 -18.13 16.92 -2.33
C ASN A 112 -17.17 17.93 -1.71
N ALA A 113 -17.42 18.31 -0.47
CA ALA A 113 -16.50 19.18 0.29
C ALA A 113 -15.17 18.48 0.58
N GLN A 114 -15.20 17.13 0.70
CA GLN A 114 -14.02 16.30 0.89
C GLN A 114 -14.23 14.95 0.19
N THR A 115 -13.21 14.46 -0.54
CA THR A 115 -13.32 13.25 -1.37
C THR A 115 -12.53 12.07 -0.83
N SER A 116 -11.45 12.31 -0.10
CA SER A 116 -10.55 11.26 0.37
C SER A 116 -10.06 11.50 1.79
N VAL A 117 -9.61 10.45 2.44
CA VAL A 117 -9.00 10.49 3.77
C VAL A 117 -7.92 9.42 3.87
N ILE A 118 -6.85 9.71 4.61
CA ILE A 118 -5.83 8.71 4.96
C ILE A 118 -6.26 8.06 6.28
N ALA A 119 -6.97 6.94 6.18
CA ALA A 119 -7.46 6.18 7.33
C ALA A 119 -6.55 4.97 7.62
N PRO A 120 -6.55 4.44 8.86
CA PRO A 120 -5.82 3.20 9.18
C PRO A 120 -6.29 1.97 8.40
N THR A 121 -7.53 1.95 7.91
CA THR A 121 -8.14 0.87 7.10
C THR A 121 -7.95 -0.55 7.66
N GLY A 122 -8.04 -0.72 8.99
CA GLY A 122 -7.82 -2.01 9.65
C GLY A 122 -8.83 -3.08 9.21
N THR A 123 -10.05 -3.01 9.71
CA THR A 123 -11.11 -4.01 9.41
C THR A 123 -11.47 -4.04 7.92
N ILE A 124 -11.59 -2.89 7.28
CA ILE A 124 -11.90 -2.84 5.85
C ILE A 124 -10.76 -3.42 5.00
N GLY A 125 -9.51 -3.20 5.37
CA GLY A 125 -8.36 -3.82 4.73
C GLY A 125 -8.42 -5.34 4.79
N LEU A 126 -8.80 -5.90 5.94
CA LEU A 126 -8.99 -7.35 6.09
C LEU A 126 -10.15 -7.89 5.26
N VAL A 127 -11.27 -7.17 5.18
CA VAL A 127 -12.43 -7.56 4.35
C VAL A 127 -12.07 -7.52 2.87
N MET A 128 -11.23 -6.58 2.44
CA MET A 128 -10.75 -6.46 1.07
C MET A 128 -9.56 -7.37 0.75
N ASP A 129 -9.17 -8.24 1.68
CA ASP A 129 -8.03 -9.16 1.54
C ASP A 129 -6.70 -8.46 1.24
N CYS A 130 -6.49 -7.28 1.83
CA CYS A 130 -5.23 -6.55 1.74
C CYS A 130 -4.20 -7.12 2.71
N ASP A 131 -2.95 -7.23 2.28
CA ASP A 131 -1.85 -7.68 3.13
C ASP A 131 -1.42 -6.62 4.16
N THR A 132 -1.52 -5.34 3.78
CA THR A 132 -1.24 -4.19 4.65
C THR A 132 -2.48 -3.35 4.88
N THR A 133 -2.46 -2.50 5.91
CA THR A 133 -3.53 -1.56 6.21
C THR A 133 -3.07 -0.12 5.98
N GLY A 134 -3.90 0.67 5.29
CA GLY A 134 -3.56 2.06 4.96
C GLY A 134 -2.25 2.17 4.16
N ILE A 135 -1.51 3.23 4.43
CA ILE A 135 -0.18 3.48 3.83
C ILE A 135 0.98 3.09 4.76
N GLU A 136 0.70 2.35 5.82
CA GLU A 136 1.69 1.91 6.79
C GLU A 136 2.44 0.66 6.27
N PRO A 137 3.71 0.47 6.68
CA PRO A 137 4.39 -0.79 6.40
C PRO A 137 3.70 -1.94 7.12
N ASP A 138 3.86 -3.16 6.58
CA ASP A 138 3.34 -4.34 7.28
C ASP A 138 4.05 -4.49 8.64
N PHE A 139 3.28 -4.64 9.71
CA PHE A 139 3.82 -4.81 11.06
C PHE A 139 4.55 -6.16 11.24
N ALA A 140 4.24 -7.16 10.42
CA ALA A 140 4.91 -8.45 10.38
C ALA A 140 4.73 -9.12 9.03
N LEU A 141 5.83 -9.54 8.41
CA LEU A 141 5.78 -10.25 7.13
C LEU A 141 5.21 -11.66 7.27
N VAL A 142 5.37 -12.28 8.45
CA VAL A 142 4.80 -13.59 8.79
C VAL A 142 3.81 -13.41 9.93
N LYS A 143 2.60 -13.89 9.75
CA LYS A 143 1.50 -13.76 10.70
C LYS A 143 0.94 -15.13 11.04
N PHE A 144 0.34 -15.24 12.23
CA PHE A 144 -0.37 -16.46 12.65
C PHE A 144 -1.88 -16.22 12.49
N LYS A 145 -2.53 -17.09 11.76
CA LYS A 145 -3.99 -17.11 11.62
C LYS A 145 -4.56 -18.23 12.47
N LYS A 146 -5.45 -17.88 13.40
CA LYS A 146 -6.20 -18.86 14.18
C LYS A 146 -7.32 -19.45 13.34
N LEU A 147 -7.38 -20.77 13.29
CA LEU A 147 -8.43 -21.50 12.57
C LEU A 147 -9.72 -21.59 13.41
N ALA A 148 -10.86 -21.63 12.76
CA ALA A 148 -12.16 -21.77 13.41
C ALA A 148 -12.30 -23.10 14.19
N GLY A 149 -11.64 -24.17 13.72
CA GLY A 149 -11.57 -25.46 14.37
C GLY A 149 -10.47 -25.62 15.42
N GLY A 150 -9.74 -24.56 15.73
CA GLY A 150 -8.55 -24.59 16.58
C GLY A 150 -7.26 -24.72 15.75
N GLY A 151 -6.12 -24.51 16.41
CA GLY A 151 -4.82 -24.47 15.73
C GLY A 151 -4.51 -23.10 15.12
N TYR A 152 -3.27 -22.96 14.67
CA TYR A 152 -2.72 -21.78 14.02
C TYR A 152 -1.94 -22.22 12.80
N PHE A 153 -2.02 -21.42 11.73
CA PHE A 153 -1.06 -21.59 10.64
C PHE A 153 -0.38 -20.25 10.35
N LYS A 154 0.84 -20.34 9.85
CA LYS A 154 1.61 -19.19 9.43
C LYS A 154 1.21 -18.80 8.02
N ILE A 155 1.07 -17.49 7.80
CA ILE A 155 0.90 -16.90 6.48
C ILE A 155 2.00 -15.86 6.28
N ILE A 156 2.57 -15.81 5.10
CA ILE A 156 3.50 -14.78 4.70
C ILE A 156 2.73 -13.71 3.90
N ASN A 157 3.15 -12.45 4.02
CA ASN A 157 2.64 -11.40 3.15
C ASN A 157 2.84 -11.80 1.67
N ARG A 158 1.78 -11.81 0.88
CA ARG A 158 1.77 -12.31 -0.51
C ARG A 158 2.62 -11.49 -1.47
N THR A 159 3.01 -10.27 -1.08
CA THR A 159 3.91 -9.46 -1.89
C THR A 159 5.38 -9.82 -1.70
N VAL A 160 5.75 -10.62 -0.68
CA VAL A 160 7.14 -11.01 -0.43
C VAL A 160 7.77 -11.76 -1.61
N PRO A 161 7.13 -12.80 -2.20
CA PRO A 161 7.69 -13.47 -3.38
C PRO A 161 7.91 -12.49 -4.55
N LEU A 162 6.97 -11.59 -4.80
CA LEU A 162 7.10 -10.57 -5.85
C LEU A 162 8.24 -9.60 -5.58
N ALA A 163 8.38 -9.16 -4.33
CA ALA A 163 9.48 -8.27 -3.92
C ALA A 163 10.83 -8.94 -4.11
N LEU A 164 10.98 -10.19 -3.68
CA LEU A 164 12.23 -10.96 -3.84
C LEU A 164 12.59 -11.14 -5.32
N SER A 165 11.61 -11.49 -6.16
CA SER A 165 11.82 -11.59 -7.62
C SER A 165 12.24 -10.24 -8.22
N GLY A 166 11.60 -9.13 -7.80
CA GLY A 166 11.96 -7.78 -8.21
C GLY A 166 13.38 -7.36 -7.77
N LEU A 167 13.86 -7.90 -6.67
CA LEU A 167 15.23 -7.72 -6.17
C LEU A 167 16.25 -8.64 -6.86
N GLY A 168 15.84 -9.52 -7.77
CA GLY A 168 16.71 -10.38 -8.56
C GLY A 168 16.96 -11.77 -7.96
N TYR A 169 16.23 -12.18 -6.93
CA TYR A 169 16.30 -13.56 -6.43
C TYR A 169 15.67 -14.52 -7.45
N GLY A 170 16.31 -15.67 -7.65
CA GLY A 170 15.77 -16.76 -8.49
C GLY A 170 14.63 -17.49 -7.79
N GLU A 171 13.83 -18.22 -8.57
CA GLU A 171 12.63 -18.93 -8.09
C GLU A 171 12.94 -19.88 -6.91
N GLU A 172 13.99 -20.71 -7.02
CA GLU A 172 14.44 -21.62 -5.96
C GLU A 172 14.81 -20.88 -4.67
N GLN A 173 15.47 -19.72 -4.78
CA GLN A 173 15.81 -18.90 -3.63
C GLN A 173 14.57 -18.27 -2.97
N VAL A 174 13.59 -17.86 -3.78
CA VAL A 174 12.31 -17.32 -3.29
C VAL A 174 11.54 -18.41 -2.54
N GLU A 175 11.47 -19.63 -3.09
CA GLU A 175 10.85 -20.78 -2.45
C GLU A 175 11.52 -21.14 -1.12
N ASP A 176 12.84 -21.15 -1.07
CA ASP A 176 13.62 -21.41 0.14
C ASP A 176 13.34 -20.37 1.23
N ILE A 177 13.34 -19.07 0.86
CA ILE A 177 13.08 -17.97 1.80
C ILE A 177 11.65 -18.07 2.35
N VAL A 178 10.68 -18.30 1.49
CA VAL A 178 9.27 -18.45 1.88
C VAL A 178 9.09 -19.68 2.76
N GLY A 179 9.66 -20.82 2.37
CA GLY A 179 9.62 -22.07 3.14
C GLY A 179 10.26 -21.91 4.52
N TYR A 180 11.40 -21.21 4.61
CA TYR A 180 12.02 -20.90 5.90
C TYR A 180 11.09 -20.05 6.79
N ALA A 181 10.43 -19.05 6.20
CA ALA A 181 9.58 -18.13 6.94
C ALA A 181 8.30 -18.77 7.48
N VAL A 182 7.61 -19.55 6.66
CA VAL A 182 6.31 -20.18 7.03
C VAL A 182 6.45 -21.57 7.62
N GLY A 183 7.55 -22.26 7.32
CA GLY A 183 7.76 -23.67 7.62
C GLY A 183 7.31 -24.57 6.46
N TYR A 184 7.85 -25.77 6.44
CA TYR A 184 7.58 -26.74 5.37
C TYR A 184 6.40 -27.67 5.70
N GLY A 185 5.88 -27.63 6.94
CA GLY A 185 4.81 -28.51 7.41
C GLY A 185 5.17 -29.99 7.35
N THR A 186 6.47 -30.32 7.31
CA THR A 186 6.98 -31.71 7.29
C THR A 186 8.41 -31.76 7.82
N LEU A 187 8.76 -32.89 8.44
CA LEU A 187 10.12 -33.20 8.89
C LEU A 187 10.96 -33.89 7.81
N LYS A 188 10.40 -34.19 6.65
CA LYS A 188 11.01 -35.10 5.64
C LYS A 188 12.46 -34.73 5.32
N ASP A 189 12.74 -33.46 5.09
CA ASP A 189 14.07 -32.94 4.73
C ASP A 189 14.63 -31.95 5.76
N ALA A 190 14.04 -31.94 6.98
CA ALA A 190 14.44 -31.02 8.04
C ALA A 190 15.84 -31.35 8.58
N PRO A 191 16.79 -30.38 8.61
CA PRO A 191 18.17 -30.63 9.04
C PRO A 191 18.22 -31.12 10.49
N GLY A 192 18.88 -32.27 10.72
CA GLY A 192 19.12 -32.84 12.03
C GLY A 192 17.91 -33.50 12.72
N VAL A 193 16.71 -33.37 12.12
CA VAL A 193 15.46 -33.94 12.62
C VAL A 193 14.60 -34.52 11.50
N ASN A 194 15.20 -34.81 10.33
CA ASN A 194 14.50 -35.52 9.28
C ASN A 194 14.17 -37.00 9.67
N HIS A 195 13.34 -37.65 8.89
CA HIS A 195 12.89 -39.01 9.18
C HIS A 195 14.06 -39.98 9.41
N LYS A 196 15.14 -39.91 8.62
CA LYS A 196 16.33 -40.77 8.77
C LYS A 196 17.07 -40.46 10.08
N ASP A 197 17.25 -39.19 10.39
CA ASP A 197 17.91 -38.78 11.64
C ASP A 197 17.10 -39.18 12.86
N LEU A 198 15.78 -39.08 12.82
CA LEU A 198 14.88 -39.54 13.88
C LEU A 198 14.91 -41.03 14.04
N GLN A 199 14.88 -41.81 12.94
CA GLN A 199 15.02 -43.25 12.98
C GLN A 199 16.37 -43.67 13.58
N ALA A 200 17.46 -43.01 13.20
CA ALA A 200 18.79 -43.26 13.76
C ALA A 200 18.86 -42.99 15.27
N LYS A 201 18.02 -42.08 15.76
CA LYS A 201 17.86 -41.75 17.20
C LYS A 201 16.88 -42.67 17.94
N GLY A 202 16.31 -43.67 17.25
CA GLY A 202 15.43 -44.69 17.83
C GLY A 202 13.93 -44.39 17.77
N PHE A 203 13.49 -43.36 17.02
CA PHE A 203 12.07 -43.14 16.79
C PHE A 203 11.51 -44.21 15.85
N THR A 204 10.36 -44.77 16.19
CA THR A 204 9.64 -45.71 15.35
C THR A 204 8.92 -45.01 14.20
N GLY A 205 8.55 -45.76 13.15
CA GLY A 205 7.78 -45.21 12.04
C GLY A 205 6.46 -44.54 12.50
N ASP A 206 5.74 -45.24 13.37
CA ASP A 206 4.47 -44.75 13.93
C ASP A 206 4.65 -43.43 14.73
N ALA A 207 5.76 -43.32 15.46
CA ALA A 207 6.07 -42.09 16.21
C ALA A 207 6.40 -40.92 15.25
N ILE A 208 7.08 -41.18 14.14
CA ILE A 208 7.38 -40.17 13.12
C ILE A 208 6.11 -39.76 12.38
N GLU A 209 5.23 -40.73 12.05
CA GLU A 209 3.94 -40.43 11.42
C GLU A 209 3.03 -39.59 12.35
N ALA A 210 3.01 -39.90 13.65
CA ALA A 210 2.29 -39.09 14.62
C ALA A 210 2.86 -37.68 14.76
N LEU A 211 4.18 -37.48 14.65
CA LEU A 211 4.82 -36.18 14.62
C LEU A 211 4.44 -35.40 13.36
N GLU A 212 4.48 -36.02 12.18
CA GLU A 212 4.06 -35.39 10.92
C GLU A 212 2.59 -34.97 10.95
N GLY A 213 1.71 -35.77 11.56
CA GLY A 213 0.30 -35.43 11.72
C GLY A 213 0.02 -34.27 12.70
N ALA A 214 1.01 -33.87 13.49
CA ALA A 214 0.92 -32.79 14.48
C ALA A 214 1.51 -31.44 13.99
N LEU A 215 2.18 -31.45 12.83
CA LEU A 215 2.77 -30.24 12.20
C LEU A 215 1.75 -29.52 11.35
#